data_449cf42732db0f7fff66f3b8af0e0b47
#
_entry.id   449cf42732db0f7fff66f3b8af0e0b47
#
_cell.length_a   1.000
_cell.length_b   1.000
_cell.length_c   1.000
_cell.angle_alpha   90.00
_cell.angle_beta   90.00
_cell.angle_gamma   90.00
#
_symmetry.space_group_name_H-M   'P 1'
#
loop_
_entity.id
_entity.type
_entity.pdbx_description
1 polymer ?
#
loop_
_entity_poly.entity_id
_entity_poly.type
_entity_poly.pdbx_seq_one_letter_code
_entity_poly.pdbx_strand_id
1 'polypeptide(L)'
;MKKLNIKRDPLAALAVLAATLTSACASMSYDAGDRQFTSCEAYAPAYKVTDDFMSSFNTKDAEKFGAVFHFPSVRIASNTVRIINGSQDLESGFATLGAQGWDHSAWAKRKVVQCGPTKAHMLTTFVRYRADNSEMSRFDSLYIVEFKNGRWGLTARSSFAP
;
A
#
# COMPACT_ATOMS: atom_id res chain seq x y z
N MET A 1 61.75 -68.12 -33.08
CA MET A 1 61.69 -66.90 -32.19
C MET A 1 60.74 -65.92 -32.79
N LYS A 2 59.51 -65.87 -32.27
CA LYS A 2 58.48 -64.89 -32.71
C LYS A 2 58.41 -63.76 -31.68
N LYS A 3 58.73 -62.56 -32.09
CA LYS A 3 58.61 -61.36 -31.26
C LYS A 3 57.13 -60.93 -31.18
N LEU A 4 56.60 -60.86 -29.96
CA LEU A 4 55.26 -60.40 -29.69
C LEU A 4 55.29 -58.89 -29.63
N ASN A 5 54.50 -58.24 -30.52
CA ASN A 5 54.42 -56.82 -30.63
C ASN A 5 53.15 -56.33 -29.85
N ILE A 6 53.36 -55.80 -28.66
CA ILE A 6 52.27 -55.27 -27.81
C ILE A 6 51.97 -53.81 -28.25
N LYS A 7 50.85 -53.67 -28.91
CA LYS A 7 50.31 -52.33 -29.17
C LYS A 7 49.76 -51.74 -27.85
N ARG A 8 50.26 -50.61 -27.45
CA ARG A 8 49.74 -49.82 -26.35
C ARG A 8 48.57 -48.95 -26.88
N ASP A 9 47.40 -49.24 -26.39
CA ASP A 9 46.23 -48.37 -26.63
C ASP A 9 46.34 -47.10 -25.79
N PRO A 10 46.01 -45.90 -26.38
CA PRO A 10 46.03 -44.68 -25.61
C PRO A 10 44.78 -44.62 -24.71
N LEU A 11 45.05 -44.47 -23.43
CA LEU A 11 44.04 -44.21 -22.43
C LEU A 11 43.21 -42.97 -22.81
N ALA A 12 41.93 -43.21 -23.06
CA ALA A 12 40.95 -42.14 -23.18
C ALA A 12 40.78 -41.46 -21.81
N ALA A 13 41.28 -40.23 -21.67
CA ALA A 13 41.04 -39.40 -20.50
C ALA A 13 39.58 -38.93 -20.52
N LEU A 14 38.76 -39.52 -19.67
CA LEU A 14 37.42 -39.03 -19.41
C LEU A 14 37.54 -37.75 -18.58
N ALA A 15 37.36 -36.57 -19.24
CA ALA A 15 37.23 -35.31 -18.58
C ALA A 15 35.80 -35.21 -17.98
N VAL A 16 35.69 -35.42 -16.68
CA VAL A 16 34.45 -35.15 -15.92
C VAL A 16 34.33 -33.65 -15.79
N LEU A 17 33.45 -33.04 -16.58
CA LEU A 17 33.07 -31.65 -16.46
C LEU A 17 32.14 -31.54 -15.24
N ALA A 18 32.68 -31.17 -14.08
CA ALA A 18 31.89 -30.80 -12.92
C ALA A 18 31.23 -29.43 -13.20
N ALA A 19 29.97 -29.45 -13.64
CA ALA A 19 29.15 -28.26 -13.74
C ALA A 19 28.78 -27.81 -12.31
N THR A 20 29.53 -26.85 -11.77
CA THR A 20 29.14 -26.14 -10.54
C THR A 20 27.94 -25.26 -10.84
N LEU A 21 26.76 -25.74 -10.47
CA LEU A 21 25.56 -24.93 -10.40
C LEU A 21 25.74 -23.89 -9.26
N THR A 22 26.31 -22.73 -9.58
CA THR A 22 26.26 -21.58 -8.71
C THR A 22 24.81 -21.11 -8.69
N SER A 23 24.07 -21.53 -7.65
CA SER A 23 22.77 -20.96 -7.34
C SER A 23 23.01 -19.48 -6.99
N ALA A 24 22.88 -18.59 -7.97
CA ALA A 24 22.84 -17.17 -7.74
C ALA A 24 21.55 -16.89 -6.99
N CYS A 25 21.59 -16.89 -5.66
CA CYS A 25 20.60 -16.18 -4.86
C CYS A 25 20.72 -14.69 -5.23
N ALA A 26 19.95 -14.28 -6.25
CA ALA A 26 19.73 -12.87 -6.48
C ALA A 26 19.04 -12.33 -5.23
N SER A 27 19.80 -11.71 -4.35
CA SER A 27 19.25 -10.88 -3.29
C SER A 27 18.46 -9.79 -3.99
N MET A 28 17.13 -9.96 -4.07
CA MET A 28 16.24 -8.88 -4.45
C MET A 28 16.38 -7.81 -3.35
N SER A 29 17.25 -6.84 -3.58
CA SER A 29 17.23 -5.61 -2.81
C SER A 29 15.88 -4.96 -3.08
N TYR A 30 14.99 -4.99 -2.09
CA TYR A 30 13.69 -4.34 -2.15
C TYR A 30 13.91 -2.84 -2.00
N ASP A 31 14.27 -2.18 -3.09
CA ASP A 31 14.27 -0.73 -3.14
C ASP A 31 12.83 -0.24 -3.33
N ALA A 32 12.15 0.01 -2.21
CA ALA A 32 10.81 0.56 -2.20
C ALA A 32 10.77 2.04 -2.63
N GLY A 33 11.92 2.67 -2.88
CA GLY A 33 12.04 4.12 -3.05
C GLY A 33 11.48 4.67 -4.36
N ASP A 34 11.56 3.93 -5.47
CA ASP A 34 11.31 4.49 -6.81
C ASP A 34 10.45 3.63 -7.75
N ARG A 35 9.73 2.64 -7.23
CA ARG A 35 8.82 1.89 -8.08
C ARG A 35 7.65 2.75 -8.52
N GLN A 36 7.54 2.96 -9.82
CA GLN A 36 6.37 3.58 -10.42
C GLN A 36 5.31 2.51 -10.67
N PHE A 37 4.20 2.56 -9.93
CA PHE A 37 3.11 1.58 -10.02
C PHE A 37 2.00 1.98 -11.01
N THR A 38 2.28 2.89 -11.93
CA THR A 38 1.27 3.47 -12.85
C THR A 38 0.58 2.46 -13.76
N SER A 39 1.20 1.30 -13.99
CA SER A 39 0.63 0.19 -14.77
C SER A 39 -0.14 -0.83 -13.95
N CYS A 40 -0.22 -0.66 -12.64
CA CYS A 40 -0.95 -1.56 -11.76
C CYS A 40 -2.45 -1.24 -11.80
N GLU A 41 -3.30 -2.27 -11.86
CA GLU A 41 -4.77 -2.13 -11.96
C GLU A 41 -5.38 -1.31 -10.81
N ALA A 42 -4.86 -1.47 -9.59
CA ALA A 42 -5.34 -0.72 -8.42
C ALA A 42 -4.82 0.73 -8.35
N TYR A 43 -3.93 1.18 -9.25
CA TYR A 43 -3.32 2.51 -9.17
C TYR A 43 -4.34 3.64 -9.29
N ALA A 44 -5.05 3.70 -10.42
CA ALA A 44 -6.04 4.75 -10.64
C ALA A 44 -7.23 4.67 -9.66
N PRO A 45 -7.79 3.47 -9.36
CA PRO A 45 -8.79 3.33 -8.32
C PRO A 45 -8.35 3.81 -6.94
N ALA A 46 -7.09 3.62 -6.55
CA ALA A 46 -6.60 4.09 -5.26
C ALA A 46 -6.66 5.63 -5.14
N TYR A 47 -6.28 6.35 -6.19
CA TYR A 47 -6.43 7.81 -6.24
C TYR A 47 -7.90 8.21 -6.18
N LYS A 48 -8.76 7.55 -6.97
CA LYS A 48 -10.20 7.85 -6.95
C LYS A 48 -10.81 7.63 -5.57
N VAL A 49 -10.56 6.51 -4.91
CA VAL A 49 -11.08 6.24 -3.56
C VAL A 49 -10.60 7.29 -2.57
N THR A 50 -9.35 7.73 -2.66
CA THR A 50 -8.85 8.80 -1.78
C THR A 50 -9.38 10.18 -2.14
N ASP A 51 -9.74 10.47 -3.39
CA ASP A 51 -10.47 11.69 -3.77
C ASP A 51 -11.89 11.67 -3.18
N ASP A 52 -12.62 10.54 -3.35
CA ASP A 52 -13.93 10.33 -2.78
C ASP A 52 -13.90 10.43 -1.24
N PHE A 53 -12.85 9.86 -0.61
CA PHE A 53 -12.62 9.98 0.83
C PHE A 53 -12.54 11.45 1.28
N MET A 54 -11.70 12.25 0.64
CA MET A 54 -11.49 13.63 1.05
C MET A 54 -12.73 14.49 0.80
N SER A 55 -13.37 14.33 -0.37
CA SER A 55 -14.59 15.07 -0.71
C SER A 55 -15.74 14.73 0.23
N SER A 56 -15.98 13.43 0.48
CA SER A 56 -17.05 13.01 1.40
C SER A 56 -16.76 13.37 2.86
N PHE A 57 -15.50 13.27 3.30
CA PHE A 57 -15.10 13.69 4.64
C PHE A 57 -15.42 15.17 4.90
N ASN A 58 -15.18 16.03 3.93
CA ASN A 58 -15.45 17.47 4.04
C ASN A 58 -16.94 17.81 4.03
N THR A 59 -17.83 16.89 3.64
CA THR A 59 -19.28 17.11 3.78
C THR A 59 -19.77 17.03 5.24
N LYS A 60 -18.97 16.45 6.14
CA LYS A 60 -19.33 16.18 7.56
C LYS A 60 -20.53 15.24 7.72
N ASP A 61 -20.86 14.50 6.67
CA ASP A 61 -21.97 13.56 6.58
C ASP A 61 -21.41 12.13 6.72
N ALA A 62 -21.74 11.47 7.82
CA ALA A 62 -21.20 10.14 8.14
C ALA A 62 -21.61 9.06 7.14
N GLU A 63 -22.83 9.15 6.58
CA GLU A 63 -23.31 8.18 5.58
C GLU A 63 -22.56 8.34 4.27
N LYS A 64 -22.41 9.57 3.76
CA LYS A 64 -21.62 9.83 2.54
C LYS A 64 -20.18 9.42 2.72
N PHE A 65 -19.60 9.72 3.88
CA PHE A 65 -18.23 9.33 4.19
C PHE A 65 -18.09 7.81 4.33
N GLY A 66 -19.06 7.16 4.98
CA GLY A 66 -19.12 5.71 5.15
C GLY A 66 -19.18 4.93 3.84
N ALA A 67 -19.81 5.50 2.80
CA ALA A 67 -19.91 4.86 1.49
C ALA A 67 -18.55 4.58 0.82
N VAL A 68 -17.50 5.28 1.21
CA VAL A 68 -16.13 5.08 0.69
C VAL A 68 -15.45 3.85 1.30
N PHE A 69 -15.95 3.34 2.42
CA PHE A 69 -15.32 2.27 3.18
C PHE A 69 -15.85 0.88 2.80
N HIS A 70 -15.00 -0.11 2.98
CA HIS A 70 -15.42 -1.49 3.19
C HIS A 70 -15.51 -1.75 4.69
N PHE A 71 -16.69 -2.09 5.16
CA PHE A 71 -16.86 -2.46 6.56
C PHE A 71 -16.73 -3.99 6.76
N PRO A 72 -16.17 -4.45 7.89
CA PRO A 72 -15.49 -3.64 8.90
C PRO A 72 -14.19 -3.05 8.37
N SER A 73 -13.88 -1.82 8.78
CA SER A 73 -12.64 -1.11 8.44
C SER A 73 -11.77 -0.92 9.68
N VAL A 74 -10.45 -1.02 9.50
CA VAL A 74 -9.49 -0.87 10.60
C VAL A 74 -8.90 0.54 10.59
N ARG A 75 -8.98 1.24 11.72
CA ARG A 75 -8.28 2.49 11.95
C ARG A 75 -7.24 2.31 13.06
N ILE A 76 -5.97 2.48 12.71
CA ILE A 76 -4.87 2.60 13.67
C ILE A 76 -4.57 4.10 13.78
N ALA A 77 -4.79 4.68 14.95
CA ALA A 77 -4.60 6.11 15.17
C ALA A 77 -3.72 6.31 16.40
N SER A 78 -2.54 6.90 16.19
CA SER A 78 -1.54 7.06 17.24
C SER A 78 -1.27 5.74 17.98
N ASN A 79 -1.82 5.56 19.16
CA ASN A 79 -1.65 4.35 19.99
C ASN A 79 -2.95 3.52 20.17
N THR A 80 -3.99 3.79 19.36
CA THR A 80 -5.28 3.09 19.45
C THR A 80 -5.61 2.34 18.17
N VAL A 81 -6.29 1.19 18.31
CA VAL A 81 -6.88 0.44 17.21
C VAL A 81 -8.39 0.46 17.36
N ARG A 82 -9.08 0.91 16.31
CA ARG A 82 -10.55 0.90 16.24
C ARG A 82 -11.01 0.06 15.07
N ILE A 83 -12.03 -0.74 15.29
CA ILE A 83 -12.80 -1.39 14.22
C ILE A 83 -14.03 -0.52 13.98
N ILE A 84 -14.22 -0.11 12.74
CA ILE A 84 -15.35 0.70 12.28
C ILE A 84 -16.27 -0.26 11.54
N ASN A 85 -17.47 -0.49 12.07
CA ASN A 85 -18.41 -1.47 11.55
C ASN A 85 -19.49 -0.87 10.64
N GLY A 86 -19.64 0.45 10.67
CA GLY A 86 -20.62 1.18 9.86
C GLY A 86 -20.42 2.68 9.94
N SER A 87 -21.19 3.42 9.16
CA SER A 87 -21.15 4.89 9.10
C SER A 87 -21.42 5.55 10.43
N GLN A 88 -22.29 4.98 11.27
CA GLN A 88 -22.60 5.49 12.61
C GLN A 88 -21.34 5.61 13.51
N ASP A 89 -20.33 4.76 13.30
CA ASP A 89 -19.07 4.81 14.07
C ASP A 89 -18.19 6.02 13.71
N LEU A 90 -18.54 6.74 12.62
CA LEU A 90 -17.80 7.89 12.11
C LEU A 90 -18.32 9.23 12.65
N GLU A 91 -19.58 9.29 13.13
CA GLU A 91 -20.25 10.51 13.56
C GLU A 91 -19.52 11.25 14.69
N SER A 92 -19.09 10.49 15.71
CA SER A 92 -18.38 11.08 16.87
C SER A 92 -17.07 11.76 16.48
N GLY A 93 -16.43 11.32 15.39
CA GLY A 93 -15.22 11.93 14.86
C GLY A 93 -15.47 13.34 14.32
N PHE A 94 -16.57 13.58 13.62
CA PHE A 94 -16.93 14.88 13.10
C PHE A 94 -17.26 15.87 14.21
N ALA A 95 -18.02 15.43 15.23
CA ALA A 95 -18.31 16.26 16.40
C ALA A 95 -17.04 16.70 17.12
N THR A 96 -16.11 15.75 17.35
CA THR A 96 -14.82 16.03 17.99
C THR A 96 -13.98 17.02 17.18
N LEU A 97 -13.88 16.84 15.87
CA LEU A 97 -13.13 17.74 14.99
C LEU A 97 -13.72 19.13 14.93
N GLY A 98 -15.05 19.21 14.81
CA GLY A 98 -15.77 20.51 14.83
C GLY A 98 -15.54 21.28 16.13
N ALA A 99 -15.59 20.61 17.29
CA ALA A 99 -15.30 21.23 18.58
C ALA A 99 -13.86 21.77 18.68
N GLN A 100 -12.91 21.23 17.90
CA GLN A 100 -11.53 21.71 17.80
C GLN A 100 -11.35 22.86 16.79
N GLY A 101 -12.42 23.28 16.10
CA GLY A 101 -12.38 24.33 15.09
C GLY A 101 -11.98 23.86 13.69
N TRP A 102 -12.07 22.54 13.43
CA TRP A 102 -11.86 21.98 12.09
C TRP A 102 -13.02 22.38 11.15
N ASP A 103 -12.67 22.84 9.96
CA ASP A 103 -13.62 23.13 8.91
C ASP A 103 -13.53 22.13 7.75
N HIS A 104 -12.36 22.00 7.17
CA HIS A 104 -12.12 21.08 6.06
C HIS A 104 -10.71 20.50 6.07
N SER A 105 -10.45 19.54 5.19
CA SER A 105 -9.14 18.95 4.99
C SER A 105 -8.78 18.88 3.50
N ALA A 106 -7.48 18.82 3.21
CA ALA A 106 -6.98 18.61 1.85
C ALA A 106 -5.77 17.67 1.86
N TRP A 107 -5.53 17.02 0.73
CA TRP A 107 -4.30 16.28 0.52
C TRP A 107 -3.14 17.23 0.24
N ALA A 108 -2.06 17.12 1.01
CA ALA A 108 -0.78 17.75 0.68
C ALA A 108 0.07 16.81 -0.20
N LYS A 109 -0.03 15.49 0.01
CA LYS A 109 0.74 14.49 -0.75
C LYS A 109 -0.01 13.17 -0.79
N ARG A 110 0.08 12.48 -1.94
CA ARG A 110 -0.36 11.09 -2.09
C ARG A 110 0.62 10.34 -2.99
N LYS A 111 0.98 9.12 -2.62
CA LYS A 111 1.84 8.23 -3.42
C LYS A 111 1.41 6.79 -3.21
N VAL A 112 1.17 6.04 -4.29
CA VAL A 112 1.03 4.58 -4.23
C VAL A 112 2.42 4.00 -3.99
N VAL A 113 2.55 3.18 -2.94
CA VAL A 113 3.84 2.59 -2.53
C VAL A 113 3.88 1.07 -2.68
N GLN A 114 2.71 0.45 -2.77
CA GLN A 114 2.54 -0.96 -3.13
C GLN A 114 1.25 -1.11 -3.90
N CYS A 115 1.25 -1.96 -4.92
CA CYS A 115 0.11 -2.10 -5.81
C CYS A 115 0.07 -3.50 -6.43
N GLY A 116 -1.13 -4.04 -6.52
CA GLY A 116 -1.48 -5.31 -7.18
C GLY A 116 -2.79 -5.18 -7.92
N PRO A 117 -3.36 -6.30 -8.44
CA PRO A 117 -4.60 -6.24 -9.21
C PRO A 117 -5.81 -5.72 -8.42
N THR A 118 -5.90 -6.06 -7.13
CA THR A 118 -7.08 -5.77 -6.30
C THR A 118 -6.78 -4.95 -5.04
N LYS A 119 -5.54 -4.50 -4.87
CA LYS A 119 -5.12 -3.79 -3.64
C LYS A 119 -4.02 -2.78 -3.94
N ALA A 120 -4.11 -1.61 -3.30
CA ALA A 120 -3.04 -0.62 -3.25
C ALA A 120 -2.82 -0.11 -1.83
N HIS A 121 -1.57 0.17 -1.51
CA HIS A 121 -1.18 0.92 -0.32
C HIS A 121 -0.75 2.32 -0.74
N MET A 122 -1.31 3.34 -0.10
CA MET A 122 -1.01 4.74 -0.37
C MET A 122 -0.42 5.42 0.85
N LEU A 123 0.78 5.96 0.71
CA LEU A 123 1.27 6.98 1.64
C LEU A 123 0.62 8.32 1.31
N THR A 124 0.15 8.98 2.34
CA THR A 124 -0.50 10.28 2.21
C THR A 124 -0.03 11.23 3.28
N THR A 125 -0.05 12.51 2.97
CA THR A 125 -0.01 13.60 3.95
C THR A 125 -1.28 14.43 3.75
N PHE A 126 -2.07 14.61 4.80
CA PHE A 126 -3.24 15.47 4.76
C PHE A 126 -3.11 16.61 5.75
N VAL A 127 -3.79 17.69 5.44
CA VAL A 127 -3.82 18.91 6.25
C VAL A 127 -5.25 19.17 6.67
N ARG A 128 -5.45 19.54 7.93
CA ARG A 128 -6.70 20.08 8.46
C ARG A 128 -6.63 21.59 8.48
N TYR A 129 -7.73 22.24 8.11
CA TYR A 129 -7.85 23.68 8.06
C TYR A 129 -9.00 24.18 8.92
N ARG A 130 -8.88 25.42 9.39
CA ARG A 130 -9.98 26.19 9.96
C ARG A 130 -10.78 26.88 8.87
N ALA A 131 -11.91 27.49 9.22
CA ALA A 131 -12.78 28.20 8.29
C ALA A 131 -12.11 29.41 7.59
N ASP A 132 -11.08 29.97 8.20
CA ASP A 132 -10.26 31.05 7.63
C ASP A 132 -9.13 30.56 6.73
N ASN A 133 -9.10 29.25 6.40
CA ASN A 133 -8.04 28.54 5.67
C ASN A 133 -6.68 28.50 6.39
N SER A 134 -6.58 28.86 7.66
CA SER A 134 -5.37 28.64 8.42
C SER A 134 -5.14 27.13 8.66
N GLU A 135 -3.89 26.68 8.51
CA GLU A 135 -3.51 25.29 8.79
C GLU A 135 -3.70 25.03 10.29
N MET A 136 -4.45 23.99 10.61
CA MET A 136 -4.69 23.55 11.97
C MET A 136 -3.71 22.45 12.39
N SER A 137 -3.50 21.48 11.50
CA SER A 137 -2.61 20.33 11.75
C SER A 137 -2.34 19.57 10.46
N ARG A 138 -1.23 18.82 10.46
CA ARG A 138 -0.77 18.03 9.32
C ARG A 138 -0.37 16.64 9.81
N PHE A 139 -0.75 15.60 9.07
CA PHE A 139 -0.49 14.21 9.47
C PHE A 139 -0.14 13.33 8.29
N ASP A 140 0.83 12.45 8.50
CA ASP A 140 1.13 11.35 7.61
C ASP A 140 0.25 10.15 7.92
N SER A 141 -0.08 9.39 6.88
CA SER A 141 -0.94 8.22 6.99
C SER A 141 -0.66 7.22 5.88
N LEU A 142 -0.97 5.96 6.15
CA LEU A 142 -1.02 4.88 5.18
C LEU A 142 -2.49 4.44 5.00
N TYR A 143 -2.96 4.44 3.76
CA TYR A 143 -4.29 3.96 3.38
C TYR A 143 -4.18 2.65 2.63
N ILE A 144 -5.09 1.72 2.89
CA ILE A 144 -5.22 0.46 2.18
C ILE A 144 -6.54 0.46 1.44
N VAL A 145 -6.45 0.50 0.11
CA VAL A 145 -7.58 0.49 -0.82
C VAL A 145 -7.66 -0.89 -1.45
N GLU A 146 -8.86 -1.48 -1.48
CA GLU A 146 -9.10 -2.82 -2.02
C GLU A 146 -10.32 -2.85 -2.94
N PHE A 147 -10.26 -3.75 -3.94
CA PHE A 147 -11.44 -4.19 -4.68
C PHE A 147 -12.08 -5.37 -3.95
N LYS A 148 -13.28 -5.17 -3.45
CA LYS A 148 -14.03 -6.16 -2.68
C LYS A 148 -15.52 -5.96 -2.92
N ASN A 149 -16.27 -7.07 -3.05
CA ASN A 149 -17.73 -7.04 -3.26
C ASN A 149 -18.14 -6.17 -4.48
N GLY A 150 -17.39 -6.27 -5.59
CA GLY A 150 -17.70 -5.59 -6.84
C GLY A 150 -17.35 -4.09 -6.88
N ARG A 151 -16.68 -3.53 -5.87
CA ARG A 151 -16.29 -2.11 -5.83
C ARG A 151 -14.93 -1.88 -5.19
N TRP A 152 -14.34 -0.75 -5.49
CA TRP A 152 -13.18 -0.23 -4.78
C TRP A 152 -13.62 0.53 -3.51
N GLY A 153 -12.84 0.41 -2.44
CA GLY A 153 -13.11 1.10 -1.18
C GLY A 153 -11.95 1.03 -0.21
N LEU A 154 -12.03 1.82 0.85
CA LEU A 154 -11.04 1.87 1.91
C LEU A 154 -11.28 0.74 2.92
N THR A 155 -10.28 -0.13 3.13
CA THR A 155 -10.35 -1.24 4.09
C THR A 155 -9.65 -0.91 5.41
N ALA A 156 -8.53 -0.19 5.35
CA ALA A 156 -7.77 0.15 6.55
C ALA A 156 -7.02 1.47 6.39
N ARG A 157 -6.74 2.10 7.53
CA ARG A 157 -5.90 3.29 7.62
C ARG A 157 -5.05 3.25 8.89
N SER A 158 -3.74 3.47 8.74
CA SER A 158 -2.84 3.84 9.83
C SER A 158 -2.53 5.34 9.73
N SER A 159 -2.62 6.08 10.84
CA SER A 159 -2.47 7.55 10.83
C SER A 159 -1.83 8.05 12.11
N PHE A 160 -0.99 9.06 11.97
CA PHE A 160 -0.47 9.79 13.13
C PHE A 160 -1.47 10.85 13.66
N ALA A 161 -2.62 11.05 13.00
CA ALA A 161 -3.72 11.83 13.56
C ALA A 161 -4.33 11.11 14.77
N PRO A 162 -4.66 11.80 15.85
CA PRO A 162 -5.33 11.25 17.02
C PRO A 162 -6.73 10.75 16.71
#